data_684e9bf79a609b9ad3248c0264d8117e
#
_entry.id   684e9bf79a609b9ad3248c0264d8117e
#
_cell.length_a   1.000
_cell.length_b   1.000
_cell.length_c   1.000
_cell.angle_alpha   90.00
_cell.angle_beta   90.00
_cell.angle_gamma   90.00
#
_symmetry.space_group_name_H-M   'P 1'
#
loop_
_entity.id
_entity.type
_entity.pdbx_description
1 polymer ?
#
loop_
_entity_poly.entity_id
_entity_poly.type
_entity_poly.pdbx_seq_one_letter_code
_entity_poly.pdbx_strand_id
1 'polypeptide(L)'
;TTSIYLLIQYLEWKWGVYYAEGGTRSIVNSLEKLLGEIEVECHTNTEVIRVIKSNNKITAVETNNGSFNADLVVSNADPSMFYEKVLRKTPAKISNKPSILKHSMSLFVIYFSTKKIYKKIQHHTIIFNKRHQELLEDIFVKKIKIDDPSLYLHRPLATDPKGQQFESDSFYVLAPVPNNLSNIDWTVYGEKFKNIVFDILDEFALPNLKN
;
A
#
# COMPACT_ATOMS: atom_id res chain seq x y z
N THR A 1 -15.34 -5.00 13.97
CA THR A 1 -14.18 -4.92 13.02
C THR A 1 -13.67 -6.29 12.59
N THR A 2 -13.86 -7.36 13.35
CA THR A 2 -13.46 -8.74 12.99
C THR A 2 -14.26 -9.32 11.83
N SER A 3 -15.50 -8.89 11.65
CA SER A 3 -16.41 -9.40 10.59
C SER A 3 -15.90 -9.15 9.16
N ILE A 4 -15.10 -8.09 8.94
CA ILE A 4 -14.55 -7.79 7.61
C ILE A 4 -13.51 -8.85 7.19
N TYR A 5 -12.74 -9.40 8.13
CA TYR A 5 -11.77 -10.46 7.84
C TYR A 5 -12.47 -11.78 7.49
N LEU A 6 -13.61 -12.07 8.13
CA LEU A 6 -14.45 -13.23 7.77
C LEU A 6 -15.04 -13.08 6.36
N LEU A 7 -15.36 -11.85 5.93
CA LEU A 7 -15.81 -11.59 4.58
C LEU A 7 -14.71 -11.91 3.55
N ILE A 8 -13.45 -11.53 3.81
CA ILE A 8 -12.34 -11.86 2.92
C ILE A 8 -12.19 -13.36 2.76
N GLN A 9 -12.20 -14.13 3.87
CA GLN A 9 -12.15 -15.60 3.81
C GLN A 9 -13.33 -16.21 3.03
N TYR A 10 -14.55 -15.67 3.22
CA TYR A 10 -15.71 -16.11 2.46
C TYR A 10 -15.55 -15.86 0.95
N LEU A 11 -15.02 -14.68 0.56
CA LEU A 11 -14.81 -14.33 -0.85
C LEU A 11 -13.75 -15.25 -1.48
N GLU A 12 -12.66 -15.50 -0.78
CA GLU A 12 -11.60 -16.41 -1.22
C GLU A 12 -12.13 -17.84 -1.41
N TRP A 13 -12.93 -18.31 -0.45
CA TRP A 13 -13.54 -19.65 -0.54
C TRP A 13 -14.56 -19.76 -1.68
N LYS A 14 -15.39 -18.73 -1.89
CA LYS A 14 -16.48 -18.76 -2.87
C LYS A 14 -16.00 -18.54 -4.30
N TRP A 15 -15.06 -17.64 -4.51
CA TRP A 15 -14.63 -17.23 -5.86
C TRP A 15 -13.16 -17.50 -6.15
N GLY A 16 -12.38 -17.93 -5.18
CA GLY A 16 -10.94 -18.15 -5.33
C GLY A 16 -10.11 -16.86 -5.27
N VAL A 17 -8.81 -17.03 -5.39
CA VAL A 17 -7.84 -15.94 -5.47
C VAL A 17 -7.16 -16.01 -6.83
N TYR A 18 -7.14 -14.89 -7.54
CA TYR A 18 -6.58 -14.80 -8.88
C TYR A 18 -5.50 -13.73 -8.94
N TYR A 19 -4.53 -13.98 -9.78
CA TYR A 19 -3.49 -13.02 -10.13
C TYR A 19 -3.63 -12.65 -11.60
N ALA A 20 -3.60 -11.35 -11.92
CA ALA A 20 -3.74 -10.90 -13.29
C ALA A 20 -2.50 -11.27 -14.11
N GLU A 21 -2.67 -11.88 -15.27
CA GLU A 21 -1.58 -12.15 -16.21
C GLU A 21 -0.91 -10.84 -16.63
N GLY A 22 0.41 -10.76 -16.49
CA GLY A 22 1.18 -9.52 -16.69
C GLY A 22 1.18 -8.57 -15.48
N GLY A 23 0.70 -9.05 -14.31
CA GLY A 23 0.74 -8.35 -13.04
C GLY A 23 -0.36 -7.32 -12.84
N THR A 24 -0.32 -6.63 -11.71
CA THR A 24 -1.33 -5.61 -11.35
C THR A 24 -1.40 -4.45 -12.33
N ARG A 25 -0.32 -4.16 -13.05
CA ARG A 25 -0.32 -3.11 -14.09
C ARG A 25 -1.29 -3.42 -15.24
N SER A 26 -1.50 -4.70 -15.57
CA SER A 26 -2.45 -5.08 -16.62
C SER A 26 -3.88 -4.72 -16.26
N ILE A 27 -4.24 -4.75 -14.97
CA ILE A 27 -5.55 -4.28 -14.48
C ILE A 27 -5.69 -2.78 -14.69
N VAL A 28 -4.66 -2.01 -14.32
CA VAL A 28 -4.65 -0.54 -14.50
C VAL A 28 -4.80 -0.19 -15.98
N ASN A 29 -4.00 -0.81 -16.85
CA ASN A 29 -4.06 -0.58 -18.29
C ASN A 29 -5.43 -0.94 -18.87
N SER A 30 -6.07 -2.01 -18.38
CA SER A 30 -7.40 -2.41 -18.82
C SER A 30 -8.48 -1.42 -18.39
N LEU A 31 -8.37 -0.87 -17.18
CA LEU A 31 -9.29 0.19 -16.70
C LEU A 31 -9.07 1.49 -17.46
N GLU A 32 -7.84 1.87 -17.73
CA GLU A 32 -7.51 3.06 -18.54
C GLU A 32 -8.09 2.95 -19.98
N LYS A 33 -7.95 1.76 -20.57
CA LYS A 33 -8.57 1.47 -21.88
C LYS A 33 -10.09 1.60 -21.83
N LEU A 34 -10.73 1.01 -20.80
CA LEU A 34 -12.18 1.12 -20.61
C LEU A 34 -12.63 2.58 -20.45
N LEU A 35 -11.91 3.38 -19.67
CA LEU A 35 -12.20 4.80 -19.50
C LEU A 35 -12.18 5.54 -20.84
N GLY A 36 -11.20 5.24 -21.70
CA GLY A 36 -11.15 5.79 -23.06
C GLY A 36 -12.32 5.35 -23.95
N GLU A 37 -12.73 4.07 -23.84
CA GLU A 37 -13.88 3.53 -24.60
C GLU A 37 -15.23 4.16 -24.23
N ILE A 38 -15.37 4.60 -22.97
CA ILE A 38 -16.58 5.29 -22.48
C ILE A 38 -16.40 6.82 -22.41
N GLU A 39 -15.39 7.36 -23.10
CA GLU A 39 -15.13 8.80 -23.27
C GLU A 39 -14.91 9.55 -21.95
N VAL A 40 -14.30 8.89 -20.95
CA VAL A 40 -13.90 9.53 -19.70
C VAL A 40 -12.51 10.15 -19.86
N GLU A 41 -12.42 11.45 -19.64
CA GLU A 41 -11.14 12.17 -19.66
C GLU A 41 -10.31 11.86 -18.39
N CYS A 42 -9.06 11.43 -18.59
CA CYS A 42 -8.12 11.15 -17.52
C CYS A 42 -6.98 12.17 -17.54
N HIS A 43 -6.86 12.95 -16.48
CA HIS A 43 -5.79 13.95 -16.31
C HIS A 43 -4.74 13.46 -15.32
N THR A 44 -3.59 12.98 -15.82
CA THR A 44 -2.44 12.65 -14.98
C THR A 44 -1.60 13.89 -14.66
N ASN A 45 -0.74 13.81 -13.63
CA ASN A 45 0.08 14.94 -13.17
C ASN A 45 -0.74 16.20 -12.85
N THR A 46 -2.02 16.00 -12.45
CA THR A 46 -2.97 17.06 -12.18
C THR A 46 -3.37 17.01 -10.71
N GLU A 47 -2.73 17.85 -9.90
CA GLU A 47 -2.98 17.91 -8.45
C GLU A 47 -4.21 18.75 -8.18
N VAL A 48 -5.16 18.17 -7.44
CA VAL A 48 -6.35 18.90 -6.95
C VAL A 48 -5.97 19.78 -5.76
N ILE A 49 -6.09 21.09 -5.91
CA ILE A 49 -5.76 22.09 -4.90
C ILE A 49 -6.95 22.37 -3.97
N ARG A 50 -8.14 22.52 -4.55
CA ARG A 50 -9.36 22.76 -3.77
C ARG A 50 -10.65 22.49 -4.57
N VAL A 51 -11.75 22.30 -3.84
CA VAL A 51 -13.10 22.25 -4.38
C VAL A 51 -13.75 23.62 -4.24
N ILE A 52 -14.20 24.21 -5.34
CA ILE A 52 -14.87 25.49 -5.40
C ILE A 52 -16.37 25.28 -5.17
N LYS A 53 -16.95 26.13 -4.31
CA LYS A 53 -18.37 26.11 -3.99
C LYS A 53 -18.98 27.50 -4.13
N SER A 54 -20.19 27.55 -4.68
CA SER A 54 -21.05 28.72 -4.70
C SER A 54 -22.43 28.34 -4.16
N ASN A 55 -23.00 29.15 -3.25
CA ASN A 55 -24.31 28.89 -2.63
C ASN A 55 -24.43 27.45 -2.07
N ASN A 56 -23.40 26.99 -1.39
CA ASN A 56 -23.29 25.64 -0.80
C ASN A 56 -23.34 24.46 -1.81
N LYS A 57 -23.25 24.72 -3.10
CA LYS A 57 -23.13 23.73 -4.18
C LYS A 57 -21.71 23.71 -4.73
N ILE A 58 -21.22 22.54 -5.11
CA ILE A 58 -19.97 22.42 -5.84
C ILE A 58 -20.18 22.99 -7.24
N THR A 59 -19.20 23.77 -7.72
CA THR A 59 -19.22 24.36 -9.06
C THR A 59 -17.97 24.02 -9.87
N ALA A 60 -16.85 23.76 -9.20
CA ALA A 60 -15.61 23.41 -9.90
C ALA A 60 -14.59 22.72 -8.98
N VAL A 61 -13.59 22.15 -9.60
CA VAL A 61 -12.35 21.66 -8.96
C VAL A 61 -11.19 22.46 -9.51
N GLU A 62 -10.42 23.09 -8.64
CA GLU A 62 -9.19 23.81 -8.99
C GLU A 62 -7.99 22.88 -8.87
N THR A 63 -7.14 22.90 -9.89
CA THR A 63 -5.92 22.08 -9.97
C THR A 63 -4.71 22.95 -10.31
N ASN A 64 -3.50 22.37 -10.24
CA ASN A 64 -2.27 23.02 -10.71
C ASN A 64 -2.28 23.30 -12.24
N ASN A 65 -3.15 22.65 -13.01
CA ASN A 65 -3.25 22.77 -14.47
C ASN A 65 -4.49 23.54 -14.94
N GLY A 66 -5.25 24.17 -14.02
CA GLY A 66 -6.45 24.91 -14.33
C GLY A 66 -7.66 24.48 -13.51
N SER A 67 -8.84 24.92 -13.92
CA SER A 67 -10.09 24.65 -13.20
C SER A 67 -11.05 23.86 -14.10
N PHE A 68 -11.66 22.82 -13.50
CA PHE A 68 -12.64 21.96 -14.16
C PHE A 68 -14.02 22.17 -13.52
N ASN A 69 -15.04 22.45 -14.32
CA ASN A 69 -16.41 22.54 -13.84
C ASN A 69 -16.90 21.16 -13.37
N ALA A 70 -17.57 21.10 -12.23
CA ALA A 70 -18.10 19.87 -11.69
C ALA A 70 -19.32 20.15 -10.80
N ASP A 71 -20.35 19.33 -10.95
CA ASP A 71 -21.54 19.35 -10.09
C ASP A 71 -21.40 18.40 -8.90
N LEU A 72 -20.57 17.36 -9.06
CA LEU A 72 -20.28 16.34 -8.07
C LEU A 72 -18.79 16.01 -8.07
N VAL A 73 -18.23 15.80 -6.88
CA VAL A 73 -16.85 15.35 -6.72
C VAL A 73 -16.83 14.09 -5.87
N VAL A 74 -16.22 13.02 -6.42
CA VAL A 74 -15.94 11.78 -5.71
C VAL A 74 -14.43 11.72 -5.44
N SER A 75 -14.04 11.56 -4.19
CA SER A 75 -12.62 11.51 -3.79
C SER A 75 -12.27 10.13 -3.27
N ASN A 76 -11.20 9.53 -3.80
CA ASN A 76 -10.55 8.34 -3.27
C ASN A 76 -9.22 8.65 -2.57
N ALA A 77 -8.93 9.94 -2.32
CA ALA A 77 -7.79 10.34 -1.51
C ALA A 77 -8.03 10.01 -0.02
N ASP A 78 -6.95 9.96 0.77
CA ASP A 78 -7.07 9.83 2.23
C ASP A 78 -8.03 10.88 2.80
N PRO A 79 -9.06 10.49 3.56
CA PRO A 79 -10.07 11.43 4.03
C PRO A 79 -9.49 12.58 4.86
N SER A 80 -8.50 12.31 5.73
CA SER A 80 -7.90 13.36 6.57
C SER A 80 -7.21 14.39 5.71
N MET A 81 -6.42 13.94 4.73
CA MET A 81 -5.72 14.82 3.78
C MET A 81 -6.70 15.60 2.91
N PHE A 82 -7.76 14.94 2.41
CA PHE A 82 -8.77 15.59 1.59
C PHE A 82 -9.51 16.69 2.35
N TYR A 83 -9.93 16.41 3.58
CA TYR A 83 -10.63 17.40 4.39
C TYR A 83 -9.72 18.57 4.82
N GLU A 84 -8.49 18.28 5.21
CA GLU A 84 -7.54 19.32 5.64
C GLU A 84 -7.06 20.19 4.48
N LYS A 85 -6.56 19.56 3.42
CA LYS A 85 -5.88 20.28 2.32
C LYS A 85 -6.85 20.78 1.26
N VAL A 86 -7.78 19.94 0.81
CA VAL A 86 -8.65 20.26 -0.33
C VAL A 86 -9.90 21.01 0.11
N LEU A 87 -10.58 20.55 1.16
CA LEU A 87 -11.77 21.22 1.68
C LEU A 87 -11.46 22.29 2.71
N ARG A 88 -10.21 22.40 3.19
CA ARG A 88 -9.76 23.32 4.23
C ARG A 88 -10.64 23.29 5.47
N LYS A 89 -11.11 22.10 5.84
CA LYS A 89 -11.90 21.83 7.04
C LYS A 89 -11.12 20.90 7.93
N THR A 90 -10.94 21.27 9.20
CA THR A 90 -10.36 20.34 10.16
C THR A 90 -11.35 19.20 10.47
N PRO A 91 -10.89 17.97 10.66
CA PRO A 91 -11.74 16.83 11.04
C PRO A 91 -12.65 17.11 12.24
N ALA A 92 -12.16 17.91 13.20
CA ALA A 92 -12.93 18.35 14.36
C ALA A 92 -14.16 19.23 14.02
N LYS A 93 -14.19 19.89 12.85
CA LYS A 93 -15.35 20.67 12.37
C LYS A 93 -16.38 19.82 11.63
N ILE A 94 -16.06 18.55 11.34
CA ILE A 94 -16.95 17.64 10.62
C ILE A 94 -17.75 16.79 11.60
N SER A 95 -17.20 16.52 12.77
CA SER A 95 -17.91 15.88 13.87
C SER A 95 -17.79 16.76 15.12
N ASN A 96 -18.89 16.96 15.83
CA ASN A 96 -18.89 17.64 17.13
C ASN A 96 -18.17 16.85 18.25
N LYS A 97 -17.43 15.80 17.88
CA LYS A 97 -16.58 15.02 18.78
C LYS A 97 -15.15 15.13 18.30
N PRO A 98 -14.16 15.36 19.19
CA PRO A 98 -12.76 15.21 18.83
C PRO A 98 -12.56 13.75 18.39
N SER A 99 -12.51 13.53 17.08
CA SER A 99 -12.24 12.20 16.57
C SER A 99 -10.76 11.93 16.83
N ILE A 100 -10.49 11.11 17.81
CA ILE A 100 -9.18 10.46 17.94
C ILE A 100 -9.12 9.48 16.79
N LEU A 101 -8.61 9.95 15.65
CA LEU A 101 -8.36 9.09 14.49
C LEU A 101 -7.33 8.05 14.91
N LYS A 102 -7.74 6.80 14.91
CA LYS A 102 -6.83 5.67 15.09
C LYS A 102 -6.23 5.34 13.73
N HIS A 103 -4.99 5.74 13.54
CA HIS A 103 -4.25 5.38 12.34
C HIS A 103 -3.82 3.90 12.40
N SER A 104 -3.85 3.23 11.25
CA SER A 104 -3.29 1.90 11.10
C SER A 104 -1.76 1.90 11.27
N MET A 105 -1.17 0.73 11.37
CA MET A 105 0.27 0.58 11.19
C MET A 105 0.69 1.04 9.78
N SER A 106 1.98 1.26 9.60
CA SER A 106 2.62 1.43 8.29
C SER A 106 3.29 0.13 7.83
N LEU A 107 3.73 0.14 6.59
CA LEU A 107 4.51 -0.95 5.99
C LEU A 107 5.83 -0.39 5.48
N PHE A 108 6.92 -1.05 5.84
CA PHE A 108 8.20 -0.84 5.18
C PHE A 108 8.28 -1.81 4.00
N VAL A 109 8.44 -1.25 2.80
CA VAL A 109 8.37 -2.03 1.56
C VAL A 109 9.70 -1.93 0.83
N ILE A 110 10.23 -3.07 0.40
CA ILE A 110 11.43 -3.13 -0.43
C ILE A 110 11.08 -3.88 -1.71
N TYR A 111 11.29 -3.26 -2.86
CA TYR A 111 11.26 -3.89 -4.17
C TYR A 111 12.67 -4.21 -4.60
N PHE A 112 12.91 -5.44 -5.04
CA PHE A 112 14.25 -5.85 -5.48
C PHE A 112 14.19 -6.97 -6.50
N SER A 113 15.28 -7.16 -7.24
CA SER A 113 15.46 -8.24 -8.20
C SER A 113 16.73 -9.01 -7.87
N THR A 114 16.78 -10.28 -8.24
CA THR A 114 17.92 -11.15 -8.04
C THR A 114 18.32 -11.80 -9.36
N LYS A 115 19.63 -11.98 -9.59
CA LYS A 115 20.13 -12.76 -10.75
C LYS A 115 19.80 -14.24 -10.60
N LYS A 116 19.70 -14.73 -9.36
CA LYS A 116 19.35 -16.12 -9.05
C LYS A 116 17.85 -16.29 -8.99
N ILE A 117 17.34 -17.36 -9.58
CA ILE A 117 15.92 -17.72 -9.50
C ILE A 117 15.69 -18.66 -8.31
N TYR A 118 14.77 -18.29 -7.44
CA TYR A 118 14.43 -19.03 -6.23
C TYR A 118 13.16 -19.89 -6.42
N LYS A 119 13.26 -20.95 -7.21
CA LYS A 119 12.12 -21.79 -7.64
C LYS A 119 11.28 -22.37 -6.49
N LYS A 120 11.85 -22.52 -5.29
CA LYS A 120 11.13 -23.05 -4.11
C LYS A 120 10.24 -22.01 -3.42
N ILE A 121 10.45 -20.72 -3.70
CA ILE A 121 9.64 -19.65 -3.11
C ILE A 121 8.33 -19.55 -3.86
N GLN A 122 7.24 -19.63 -3.10
CA GLN A 122 5.88 -19.51 -3.62
C GLN A 122 5.54 -18.05 -3.96
N HIS A 123 4.42 -17.83 -4.64
CA HIS A 123 3.93 -16.49 -4.97
C HIS A 123 3.78 -15.63 -3.73
N HIS A 124 3.25 -16.21 -2.65
CA HIS A 124 3.11 -15.58 -1.34
C HIS A 124 3.83 -16.40 -0.30
N THR A 125 4.72 -15.79 0.46
CA THR A 125 5.45 -16.44 1.56
C THR A 125 5.42 -15.54 2.78
N ILE A 126 5.03 -16.08 3.93
CA ILE A 126 5.01 -15.37 5.20
C ILE A 126 6.11 -15.95 6.09
N ILE A 127 6.95 -15.09 6.65
CA ILE A 127 7.98 -15.44 7.63
C ILE A 127 7.54 -14.84 8.97
N PHE A 128 7.13 -15.71 9.90
CA PHE A 128 6.71 -15.27 11.23
C PHE A 128 7.89 -15.15 12.18
N ASN A 129 7.94 -14.05 12.89
CA ASN A 129 8.82 -13.90 14.02
C ASN A 129 8.33 -14.73 15.23
N LYS A 130 9.26 -15.14 16.10
CA LYS A 130 8.94 -15.88 17.34
C LYS A 130 8.13 -15.04 18.33
N ARG A 131 8.31 -13.72 18.34
CA ARG A 131 7.64 -12.74 19.22
C ARG A 131 6.41 -12.11 18.53
N HIS A 132 5.62 -12.88 17.80
CA HIS A 132 4.56 -12.32 16.96
C HIS A 132 3.54 -11.44 17.74
N GLN A 133 3.13 -11.84 18.95
CA GLN A 133 2.18 -11.06 19.76
C GLN A 133 2.81 -9.78 20.28
N GLU A 134 4.02 -9.87 20.82
CA GLU A 134 4.79 -8.71 21.32
C GLU A 134 5.12 -7.74 20.19
N LEU A 135 5.38 -8.25 18.99
CA LEU A 135 5.60 -7.43 17.80
C LEU A 135 4.38 -6.55 17.48
N LEU A 136 3.17 -7.08 17.59
CA LEU A 136 1.95 -6.29 17.41
C LEU A 136 1.83 -5.20 18.49
N GLU A 137 2.15 -5.52 19.73
CA GLU A 137 2.17 -4.53 20.82
C GLU A 137 3.21 -3.43 20.55
N ASP A 138 4.42 -3.81 20.12
CA ASP A 138 5.49 -2.88 19.79
C ASP A 138 5.11 -1.93 18.64
N ILE A 139 4.37 -2.42 17.64
CA ILE A 139 3.88 -1.64 16.50
C ILE A 139 2.72 -0.70 16.89
N PHE A 140 1.67 -1.25 17.50
CA PHE A 140 0.40 -0.53 17.68
C PHE A 140 0.32 0.30 18.96
N VAL A 141 0.97 -0.16 20.03
CA VAL A 141 0.87 0.43 21.36
C VAL A 141 2.12 1.22 21.70
N LYS A 142 3.27 0.56 21.73
CA LYS A 142 4.54 1.20 22.13
C LYS A 142 5.12 2.10 21.03
N LYS A 143 4.85 1.78 19.76
CA LYS A 143 5.36 2.52 18.58
C LYS A 143 6.88 2.68 18.59
N ILE A 144 7.58 1.60 18.88
CA ILE A 144 9.04 1.55 18.98
C ILE A 144 9.68 0.95 17.73
N LYS A 145 10.99 1.09 17.61
CA LYS A 145 11.79 0.45 16.56
C LYS A 145 11.67 -1.08 16.63
N ILE A 146 11.56 -1.70 15.47
CA ILE A 146 11.37 -3.14 15.30
C ILE A 146 12.67 -3.72 14.76
N ASP A 147 13.35 -4.55 15.56
CA ASP A 147 14.60 -5.23 15.17
C ASP A 147 14.36 -6.70 14.72
N ASP A 148 13.16 -7.23 14.90
CA ASP A 148 12.77 -8.61 14.61
C ASP A 148 11.42 -8.71 13.89
N PRO A 149 11.25 -8.12 12.68
CA PRO A 149 9.96 -8.07 12.00
C PRO A 149 9.49 -9.45 11.51
N SER A 150 8.17 -9.66 11.50
CA SER A 150 7.57 -10.65 10.62
C SER A 150 7.50 -10.08 9.20
N LEU A 151 7.70 -10.93 8.18
CA LEU A 151 7.80 -10.50 6.79
C LEU A 151 6.76 -11.18 5.93
N TYR A 152 6.24 -10.45 4.94
CA TYR A 152 5.53 -11.01 3.81
C TYR A 152 6.39 -10.80 2.57
N LEU A 153 6.74 -11.91 1.90
CA LEU A 153 7.50 -11.92 0.66
C LEU A 153 6.58 -12.29 -0.51
N HIS A 154 6.57 -11.48 -1.54
CA HIS A 154 5.83 -11.69 -2.77
C HIS A 154 6.77 -11.93 -3.94
N ARG A 155 6.55 -13.05 -4.65
CA ARG A 155 7.28 -13.45 -5.85
C ARG A 155 6.31 -13.59 -7.03
N PRO A 156 6.00 -12.51 -7.77
CA PRO A 156 5.02 -12.55 -8.86
C PRO A 156 5.38 -13.54 -9.96
N LEU A 157 6.66 -13.70 -10.25
CA LEU A 157 7.14 -14.61 -11.31
C LEU A 157 6.91 -16.09 -11.00
N ALA A 158 6.51 -16.45 -9.78
CA ALA A 158 6.17 -17.83 -9.42
C ALA A 158 4.97 -18.37 -10.20
N THR A 159 4.00 -17.51 -10.54
CA THR A 159 2.75 -17.90 -11.21
C THR A 159 2.52 -17.19 -12.54
N ASP A 160 3.30 -16.17 -12.87
CA ASP A 160 3.21 -15.50 -14.17
C ASP A 160 3.92 -16.35 -15.25
N PRO A 161 3.20 -16.87 -16.27
CA PRO A 161 3.81 -17.66 -17.34
C PRO A 161 4.89 -16.90 -18.13
N LYS A 162 4.74 -15.58 -18.26
CA LYS A 162 5.74 -14.71 -18.91
C LYS A 162 6.97 -14.51 -18.05
N GLY A 163 6.81 -14.55 -16.73
CA GLY A 163 7.90 -14.42 -15.78
C GLY A 163 8.89 -15.58 -15.81
N GLN A 164 8.45 -16.77 -16.23
CA GLN A 164 9.31 -17.95 -16.34
C GLN A 164 10.35 -17.86 -17.46
N GLN A 165 10.24 -16.87 -18.34
CA GLN A 165 11.19 -16.61 -19.43
C GLN A 165 12.35 -15.69 -19.02
N PHE A 166 12.32 -15.10 -17.84
CA PHE A 166 13.38 -14.22 -17.35
C PHE A 166 14.50 -15.03 -16.70
N GLU A 167 15.73 -14.59 -16.89
CA GLU A 167 16.94 -15.14 -16.24
C GLU A 167 17.15 -14.56 -14.81
N SER A 168 16.20 -13.77 -14.33
CA SER A 168 16.23 -13.10 -13.03
C SER A 168 14.91 -13.30 -12.30
N ASP A 169 14.93 -13.13 -10.99
CA ASP A 169 13.73 -13.16 -10.16
C ASP A 169 13.38 -11.76 -9.64
N SER A 170 12.12 -11.52 -9.34
CA SER A 170 11.62 -10.24 -8.84
C SER A 170 10.77 -10.45 -7.62
N PHE A 171 10.97 -9.57 -6.64
CA PHE A 171 10.31 -9.65 -5.34
C PHE A 171 9.87 -8.28 -4.85
N TYR A 172 8.87 -8.27 -3.97
CA TYR A 172 8.79 -7.27 -2.94
C TYR A 172 8.59 -7.93 -1.57
N VAL A 173 9.09 -7.27 -0.54
CA VAL A 173 8.91 -7.68 0.84
C VAL A 173 8.24 -6.57 1.62
N LEU A 174 7.27 -6.92 2.45
CA LEU A 174 6.58 -6.03 3.38
C LEU A 174 6.95 -6.40 4.81
N ALA A 175 7.29 -5.40 5.60
CA ALA A 175 7.46 -5.51 7.05
C ALA A 175 6.48 -4.55 7.73
N PRO A 176 5.55 -5.02 8.58
CA PRO A 176 4.72 -4.14 9.40
C PRO A 176 5.58 -3.33 10.36
N VAL A 177 5.35 -2.02 10.41
CA VAL A 177 6.09 -1.08 11.26
C VAL A 177 5.15 -0.04 11.87
N PRO A 178 5.56 0.66 12.94
CA PRO A 178 4.81 1.79 13.47
C PRO A 178 4.59 2.87 12.41
N ASN A 179 3.44 3.54 12.47
CA ASN A 179 3.15 4.65 11.57
C ASN A 179 3.96 5.93 11.91
N ASN A 180 3.85 6.95 11.07
CA ASN A 180 4.59 8.20 11.20
C ASN A 180 4.25 9.04 12.45
N LEU A 181 3.29 8.60 13.28
CA LEU A 181 3.06 9.16 14.61
C LEU A 181 4.03 8.60 15.67
N SER A 182 4.87 7.62 15.29
CA SER A 182 6.01 7.21 16.09
C SER A 182 7.15 8.22 15.95
N ASN A 183 8.03 8.28 16.96
CA ASN A 183 9.21 9.15 16.91
C ASN A 183 10.40 8.45 16.20
N ILE A 184 10.14 7.58 15.22
CA ILE A 184 11.17 6.87 14.47
C ILE A 184 11.59 7.73 13.27
N ASP A 185 12.84 8.13 13.25
CA ASP A 185 13.44 8.76 12.07
C ASP A 185 13.81 7.68 11.04
N TRP A 186 12.96 7.52 10.05
CA TRP A 186 13.15 6.54 8.98
C TRP A 186 14.25 6.92 7.99
N THR A 187 14.69 8.18 7.95
CA THR A 187 15.82 8.60 7.11
C THR A 187 17.13 8.01 7.64
N VAL A 188 17.21 7.83 8.94
CA VAL A 188 18.37 7.24 9.62
C VAL A 188 18.19 5.72 9.83
N TYR A 189 17.01 5.33 10.35
CA TYR A 189 16.77 3.92 10.72
C TYR A 189 16.47 3.02 9.49
N GLY A 190 16.00 3.58 8.38
CA GLY A 190 15.57 2.82 7.20
C GLY A 190 16.65 1.90 6.63
N GLU A 191 17.89 2.37 6.52
CA GLU A 191 19.01 1.55 6.02
C GLU A 191 19.36 0.40 6.98
N LYS A 192 19.38 0.66 8.29
CA LYS A 192 19.56 -0.40 9.29
C LYS A 192 18.45 -1.43 9.18
N PHE A 193 17.20 -0.98 9.10
CA PHE A 193 16.04 -1.86 9.03
C PHE A 193 16.00 -2.69 7.73
N LYS A 194 16.38 -2.10 6.61
CA LYS A 194 16.57 -2.81 5.33
C LYS A 194 17.55 -3.99 5.50
N ASN A 195 18.69 -3.75 6.15
CA ASN A 195 19.69 -4.80 6.39
C ASN A 195 19.13 -5.94 7.26
N ILE A 196 18.38 -5.61 8.31
CA ILE A 196 17.68 -6.61 9.15
C ILE A 196 16.72 -7.46 8.30
N VAL A 197 15.92 -6.82 7.43
CA VAL A 197 15.01 -7.53 6.52
C VAL A 197 15.77 -8.47 5.59
N PHE A 198 16.88 -8.02 4.99
CA PHE A 198 17.69 -8.87 4.12
C PHE A 198 18.41 -9.99 4.86
N ASP A 199 18.81 -9.80 6.12
CA ASP A 199 19.37 -10.87 6.96
C ASP A 199 18.35 -11.99 7.18
N ILE A 200 17.10 -11.62 7.51
CA ILE A 200 16.00 -12.58 7.69
C ILE A 200 15.68 -13.30 6.37
N LEU A 201 15.65 -12.58 5.26
CA LEU A 201 15.39 -13.19 3.95
C LEU A 201 16.50 -14.16 3.54
N ASP A 202 17.76 -13.81 3.77
CA ASP A 202 18.93 -14.67 3.48
C ASP A 202 18.89 -15.96 4.30
N GLU A 203 18.54 -15.88 5.57
CA GLU A 203 18.45 -17.01 6.48
C GLU A 203 17.29 -17.95 6.17
N PHE A 204 16.07 -17.41 5.94
CA PHE A 204 14.84 -18.20 5.94
C PHE A 204 14.22 -18.45 4.56
N ALA A 205 14.53 -17.64 3.56
CA ALA A 205 13.83 -17.69 2.27
C ALA A 205 14.77 -17.68 1.05
N LEU A 206 15.72 -16.79 1.01
CA LEU A 206 16.51 -16.46 -0.18
C LEU A 206 18.02 -16.66 0.10
N PRO A 207 18.50 -17.90 0.30
CA PRO A 207 19.89 -18.15 0.68
C PRO A 207 20.90 -17.60 -0.33
N ASN A 208 21.93 -16.92 0.16
CA ASN A 208 22.95 -16.16 -0.56
C ASN A 208 22.39 -14.91 -1.29
N LEU A 209 21.39 -14.25 -0.70
CA LEU A 209 20.80 -13.02 -1.25
C LEU A 209 21.78 -11.85 -1.27
N LYS A 210 22.71 -11.81 -0.32
CA LYS A 210 23.70 -10.74 -0.14
C LYS A 210 24.97 -10.92 -0.98
N ASN A 211 25.14 -12.05 -1.67
CA ASN A 211 26.28 -12.38 -2.54
C ASN A 211 25.86 -12.19 -4.03
#